data_99c6604cf8bfb8620e25bf3c1a1bbde2
#
_entry.id   99c6604cf8bfb8620e25bf3c1a1bbde2
#
_cell.length_a   1.000
_cell.length_b   1.000
_cell.length_c   1.000
_cell.angle_alpha   90.00
_cell.angle_beta   90.00
_cell.angle_gamma   90.00
#
_symmetry.space_group_name_H-M   'P 1'
#
loop_
_entity.id
_entity.type
_entity.pdbx_description
1 polymer ?
#
loop_
_entity_poly.entity_id
_entity_poly.type
_entity_poly.pdbx_seq_one_letter_code
_entity_poly.pdbx_strand_id
1 'polypeptide(L)'
;MDELCFLWIFFCFLLSFWQGLPMAALFTLTADYFLLFTENYAAGLSFFLLVQIAYLQNLRMQPFPIGTIFIFPLALLFPLPLLGICYALLFFLHINLAMKKVQPSCSKKLYLFGLFLFLCCDLTVAWDYFHTPNPRLIWLFYAPSQFLLTVTARVIPIR
;
A
#
# COMPACT_ATOMS: atom_id res chain seq x y z
N MET A 1 6.14 -18.35 8.91
CA MET A 1 5.63 -17.81 7.60
C MET A 1 5.85 -16.31 7.52
N ASP A 2 5.65 -15.61 8.61
CA ASP A 2 5.72 -14.14 8.69
C ASP A 2 7.10 -13.56 8.37
N GLU A 3 8.17 -14.24 8.79
CA GLU A 3 9.54 -13.85 8.46
C GLU A 3 9.83 -13.89 6.96
N LEU A 4 9.37 -14.95 6.25
CA LEU A 4 9.54 -15.05 4.80
C LEU A 4 8.75 -13.97 4.06
N CYS A 5 7.57 -13.67 4.57
CA CYS A 5 6.71 -12.63 4.04
C CYS A 5 7.38 -11.26 4.22
N PHE A 6 7.89 -10.99 5.41
CA PHE A 6 8.61 -9.74 5.70
C PHE A 6 9.88 -9.59 4.85
N LEU A 7 10.65 -10.68 4.66
CA LEU A 7 11.80 -10.66 3.76
C LEU A 7 11.43 -10.34 2.31
N TRP A 8 10.29 -10.83 1.82
CA TRP A 8 9.78 -10.49 0.50
C TRP A 8 9.46 -9.00 0.37
N ILE A 9 8.79 -8.41 1.35
CA ILE A 9 8.48 -6.98 1.37
C ILE A 9 9.76 -6.15 1.49
N PHE A 10 10.72 -6.60 2.29
CA PHE A 10 12.04 -5.96 2.38
C PHE A 10 12.76 -5.99 1.02
N PHE A 11 12.69 -7.09 0.28
CA PHE A 11 13.21 -7.15 -1.08
C PHE A 11 12.50 -6.15 -2.01
N CYS A 12 11.17 -6.06 -1.96
CA CYS A 12 10.42 -5.05 -2.70
C CYS A 12 10.83 -3.62 -2.31
N PHE A 13 11.09 -3.38 -1.02
CA PHE A 13 11.60 -2.10 -0.53
C PHE A 13 12.95 -1.77 -1.16
N LEU A 14 13.91 -2.70 -1.19
CA LEU A 14 15.20 -2.49 -1.85
C LEU A 14 15.03 -2.17 -3.35
N LEU A 15 14.15 -2.89 -4.05
CA LEU A 15 13.84 -2.61 -5.46
C LEU A 15 13.24 -1.22 -5.66
N SER A 16 12.50 -0.70 -4.68
CA SER A 16 11.83 0.61 -4.78
C SER A 16 12.80 1.79 -4.90
N PHE A 17 14.03 1.68 -4.38
CA PHE A 17 15.07 2.69 -4.56
C PHE A 17 15.41 2.89 -6.04
N TRP A 18 15.45 1.80 -6.82
CA TRP A 18 15.71 1.83 -8.26
C TRP A 18 14.51 2.37 -9.05
N GLN A 19 13.32 2.25 -8.47
CA GLN A 19 12.06 2.65 -9.11
C GLN A 19 11.59 4.06 -8.72
N GLY A 20 12.25 4.72 -7.75
CA GLY A 20 11.96 6.10 -7.36
C GLY A 20 10.77 6.27 -6.39
N LEU A 21 10.34 5.20 -5.71
CA LEU A 21 9.27 5.25 -4.70
C LEU A 21 9.69 4.71 -3.32
N PRO A 22 10.87 5.08 -2.80
CA PRO A 22 11.36 4.50 -1.55
C PRO A 22 10.47 4.84 -0.35
N MET A 23 9.80 6.00 -0.33
CA MET A 23 8.95 6.41 0.78
C MET A 23 7.70 5.54 0.90
N ALA A 24 7.01 5.25 -0.21
CA ALA A 24 5.85 4.37 -0.18
C ALA A 24 6.24 2.98 0.32
N ALA A 25 7.34 2.43 -0.19
CA ALA A 25 7.81 1.11 0.19
C ALA A 25 8.35 1.06 1.64
N LEU A 26 8.96 2.14 2.15
CA LEU A 26 9.36 2.27 3.54
C LEU A 26 8.14 2.22 4.47
N PHE A 27 7.10 2.98 4.15
CA PHE A 27 5.87 2.96 4.93
C PHE A 27 5.15 1.61 4.86
N THR A 28 5.17 0.93 3.69
CA THR A 28 4.65 -0.43 3.56
C THR A 28 5.41 -1.40 4.47
N LEU A 29 6.75 -1.38 4.41
CA LEU A 29 7.59 -2.23 5.26
C LEU A 29 7.32 -1.98 6.75
N THR A 30 7.15 -0.72 7.14
CA THR A 30 6.85 -0.35 8.53
C THR A 30 5.44 -0.79 8.93
N ALA A 31 4.45 -0.65 8.05
CA ALA A 31 3.09 -1.13 8.27
C ALA A 31 3.07 -2.64 8.51
N ASP A 32 3.76 -3.39 7.65
CA ASP A 32 3.86 -4.85 7.75
C ASP A 32 4.57 -5.31 9.02
N TYR A 33 5.60 -4.58 9.46
CA TYR A 33 6.21 -4.84 10.75
C TYR A 33 5.20 -4.78 11.90
N PHE A 34 4.36 -3.74 11.94
CA PHE A 34 3.34 -3.60 12.97
C PHE A 34 2.26 -4.69 12.87
N LEU A 35 1.87 -5.07 11.67
CA LEU A 35 0.83 -6.09 11.47
C LEU A 35 1.33 -7.51 11.76
N LEU A 36 2.56 -7.85 11.35
CA LEU A 36 3.08 -9.21 11.44
C LEU A 36 3.70 -9.55 12.80
N PHE A 37 4.37 -8.56 13.43
CA PHE A 37 5.15 -8.84 14.64
C PHE A 37 4.56 -8.24 15.92
N THR A 38 3.68 -7.23 15.80
CA THR A 38 3.11 -6.57 16.99
C THR A 38 1.59 -6.70 17.09
N GLU A 39 0.93 -7.20 16.04
CA GLU A 39 -0.53 -7.27 15.92
C GLU A 39 -1.22 -5.91 16.15
N ASN A 40 -0.48 -4.82 16.00
CA ASN A 40 -1.01 -3.47 16.18
C ASN A 40 -1.66 -2.94 14.89
N TYR A 41 -2.90 -3.35 14.68
CA TYR A 41 -3.68 -3.01 13.47
C TYR A 41 -3.84 -1.49 13.28
N ALA A 42 -3.97 -0.72 14.36
CA ALA A 42 -4.12 0.73 14.26
C ALA A 42 -2.83 1.38 13.73
N ALA A 43 -1.66 0.96 14.24
CA ALA A 43 -0.38 1.45 13.75
C ALA A 43 -0.15 1.01 12.29
N GLY A 44 -0.35 -0.26 11.97
CA GLY A 44 -0.21 -0.78 10.61
C GLY A 44 -1.09 -0.01 9.61
N LEU A 45 -2.38 0.16 9.90
CA LEU A 45 -3.32 0.87 9.04
C LEU A 45 -2.98 2.37 8.90
N SER A 46 -2.47 3.00 9.97
CA SER A 46 -2.01 4.38 9.92
C SER A 46 -0.81 4.56 8.98
N PHE A 47 0.14 3.61 8.95
CA PHE A 47 1.21 3.61 7.96
C PHE A 47 0.68 3.34 6.55
N PHE A 48 -0.31 2.49 6.36
CA PHE A 48 -0.94 2.30 5.06
C PHE A 48 -1.66 3.54 4.54
N LEU A 49 -2.18 4.42 5.40
CA LEU A 49 -2.65 5.75 4.99
C LEU A 49 -1.50 6.57 4.37
N LEU A 50 -0.31 6.56 4.99
CA LEU A 50 0.87 7.25 4.45
C LEU A 50 1.33 6.63 3.12
N VAL A 51 1.24 5.30 2.97
CA VAL A 51 1.49 4.60 1.69
C VAL A 51 0.59 5.15 0.60
N GLN A 52 -0.71 5.24 0.84
CA GLN A 52 -1.66 5.77 -0.16
C GLN A 52 -1.35 7.22 -0.52
N ILE A 53 -1.02 8.06 0.46
CA ILE A 53 -0.61 9.45 0.22
C ILE A 53 0.66 9.49 -0.64
N ALA A 54 1.66 8.65 -0.37
CA ALA A 54 2.88 8.59 -1.16
C ALA A 54 2.62 8.20 -2.62
N TYR A 55 1.76 7.21 -2.87
CA TYR A 55 1.34 6.85 -4.23
C TYR A 55 0.56 7.97 -4.92
N LEU A 56 -0.35 8.63 -4.23
CA LEU A 56 -1.11 9.77 -4.76
C LEU A 56 -0.20 10.93 -5.15
N GLN A 57 0.82 11.25 -4.35
CA GLN A 57 1.79 12.28 -4.66
C GLN A 57 2.64 11.91 -5.87
N ASN A 58 3.08 10.66 -5.97
CA ASN A 58 3.80 10.18 -7.13
C ASN A 58 2.98 10.33 -8.42
N LEU A 59 1.70 9.95 -8.42
CA LEU A 59 0.81 10.13 -9.57
C LEU A 59 0.53 11.59 -9.90
N ARG A 60 0.68 12.51 -8.95
CA ARG A 60 0.57 13.96 -9.16
C ARG A 60 1.90 14.60 -9.54
N MET A 61 3.00 13.85 -9.57
CA MET A 61 4.37 14.35 -9.75
C MET A 61 4.74 15.41 -8.70
N GLN A 62 4.26 15.26 -7.49
CA GLN A 62 4.53 16.16 -6.38
C GLN A 62 5.45 15.48 -5.37
N PRO A 63 6.37 16.23 -4.74
CA PRO A 63 7.18 15.66 -3.67
C PRO A 63 6.29 15.23 -2.50
N PHE A 64 6.71 14.20 -1.78
CA PHE A 64 6.01 13.77 -0.58
C PHE A 64 6.08 14.88 0.49
N PRO A 65 4.96 15.42 0.96
CA PRO A 65 4.97 16.47 1.96
C PRO A 65 5.35 15.86 3.31
N ILE A 66 6.56 16.15 3.80
CA ILE A 66 7.10 15.60 5.05
C ILE A 66 6.14 15.84 6.22
N GLY A 67 5.41 16.95 6.21
CA GLY A 67 4.39 17.25 7.21
C GLY A 67 3.27 16.19 7.33
N THR A 68 3.04 15.35 6.31
CA THR A 68 2.04 14.27 6.40
C THR A 68 2.45 13.16 7.37
N ILE A 69 3.73 13.07 7.74
CA ILE A 69 4.19 12.12 8.76
C ILE A 69 3.50 12.40 10.11
N PHE A 70 3.15 13.66 10.40
CA PHE A 70 2.39 14.02 11.60
C PHE A 70 0.94 13.51 11.60
N ILE A 71 0.43 13.03 10.46
CA ILE A 71 -0.86 12.32 10.40
C ILE A 71 -0.79 11.01 11.18
N PHE A 72 0.37 10.35 11.24
CA PHE A 72 0.52 9.06 11.93
C PHE A 72 0.09 9.12 13.41
N PRO A 73 0.68 9.97 14.28
CA PRO A 73 0.25 10.03 15.68
C PRO A 73 -1.20 10.50 15.84
N LEU A 74 -1.69 11.37 14.94
CA LEU A 74 -3.08 11.79 14.94
C LEU A 74 -4.01 10.63 14.56
N ALA A 75 -3.64 9.81 13.59
CA ALA A 75 -4.41 8.65 13.15
C ALA A 75 -4.59 7.62 14.27
N LEU A 76 -3.60 7.45 15.15
CA LEU A 76 -3.70 6.53 16.31
C LEU A 76 -4.79 6.93 17.32
N LEU A 77 -5.27 8.16 17.28
CA LEU A 77 -6.37 8.63 18.13
C LEU A 77 -7.75 8.24 17.59
N PHE A 78 -7.83 7.76 16.35
CA PHE A 78 -9.10 7.39 15.74
C PHE A 78 -9.42 5.91 15.95
N PRO A 79 -10.71 5.55 16.08
CA PRO A 79 -11.14 4.15 16.14
C PRO A 79 -10.81 3.43 14.82
N LEU A 80 -10.41 2.16 14.92
CA LEU A 80 -9.98 1.33 13.79
C LEU A 80 -10.95 1.33 12.60
N PRO A 81 -12.28 1.25 12.77
CA PRO A 81 -13.20 1.32 11.64
C PRO A 81 -13.14 2.64 10.86
N LEU A 82 -12.93 3.77 11.56
CA LEU A 82 -12.80 5.07 10.91
C LEU A 82 -11.50 5.16 10.10
N LEU A 83 -10.39 4.64 10.63
CA LEU A 83 -9.14 4.50 9.88
C LEU A 83 -9.32 3.66 8.63
N GLY A 84 -10.04 2.54 8.73
CA GLY A 84 -10.38 1.68 7.59
C GLY A 84 -11.17 2.42 6.50
N ILE A 85 -12.16 3.22 6.88
CA ILE A 85 -12.92 4.04 5.93
C ILE A 85 -12.01 5.08 5.25
N CYS A 86 -11.19 5.81 6.02
CA CYS A 86 -10.25 6.79 5.47
C CYS A 86 -9.26 6.14 4.50
N TYR A 87 -8.73 4.98 4.86
CA TYR A 87 -7.86 4.19 4.00
C TYR A 87 -8.56 3.79 2.69
N ALA A 88 -9.76 3.22 2.77
CA ALA A 88 -10.53 2.80 1.60
C ALA A 88 -10.81 3.98 0.65
N LEU A 89 -11.18 5.15 1.18
CA LEU A 89 -11.39 6.36 0.38
C LEU A 89 -10.12 6.81 -0.35
N LEU A 90 -8.96 6.82 0.32
CA LEU A 90 -7.68 7.15 -0.31
C LEU A 90 -7.29 6.12 -1.36
N PHE A 91 -7.55 4.84 -1.10
CA PHE A 91 -7.26 3.77 -2.04
C PHE A 91 -8.13 3.87 -3.31
N PHE A 92 -9.44 4.14 -3.18
CA PHE A 92 -10.30 4.40 -4.32
C PHE A 92 -9.88 5.65 -5.10
N LEU A 93 -9.45 6.71 -4.42
CA LEU A 93 -8.90 7.90 -5.06
C LEU A 93 -7.63 7.55 -5.84
N HIS A 94 -6.77 6.70 -5.29
CA HIS A 94 -5.55 6.21 -5.95
C HIS A 94 -5.89 5.46 -7.24
N ILE A 95 -6.81 4.50 -7.20
CA ILE A 95 -7.26 3.76 -8.39
C ILE A 95 -7.80 4.72 -9.47
N ASN A 96 -8.68 5.65 -9.09
CA ASN A 96 -9.24 6.64 -10.01
C ASN A 96 -8.17 7.51 -10.68
N LEU A 97 -7.19 7.99 -9.91
CA LEU A 97 -6.09 8.79 -10.45
C LEU A 97 -5.18 7.94 -11.34
N ALA A 98 -4.88 6.70 -10.97
CA ALA A 98 -4.11 5.78 -11.79
C ALA A 98 -4.80 5.53 -13.14
N MET A 99 -6.10 5.30 -13.15
CA MET A 99 -6.87 5.12 -14.38
C MET A 99 -6.81 6.34 -15.31
N LYS A 100 -6.89 7.55 -14.75
CA LYS A 100 -6.95 8.80 -15.52
C LYS A 100 -5.58 9.31 -15.93
N LYS A 101 -4.57 9.24 -15.05
CA LYS A 101 -3.30 9.94 -15.23
C LYS A 101 -2.17 9.09 -15.79
N VAL A 102 -2.28 7.76 -15.71
CA VAL A 102 -1.24 6.89 -16.25
C VAL A 102 -1.43 6.68 -17.73
N GLN A 103 -0.35 6.84 -18.52
CA GLN A 103 -0.40 6.63 -19.97
C GLN A 103 -0.80 5.19 -20.31
N PRO A 104 -1.63 4.98 -21.34
CA PRO A 104 -2.03 3.64 -21.78
C PRO A 104 -0.80 2.87 -22.30
N SER A 105 -0.37 1.90 -21.51
CA SER A 105 0.82 1.09 -21.77
C SER A 105 0.69 -0.28 -21.10
N CYS A 106 1.57 -1.20 -21.43
CA CYS A 106 1.65 -2.48 -20.71
C CYS A 106 1.90 -2.26 -19.21
N SER A 107 2.77 -1.31 -18.87
CA SER A 107 3.03 -0.95 -17.46
C SER A 107 1.80 -0.46 -16.71
N LYS A 108 0.90 0.29 -17.39
CA LYS A 108 -0.39 0.68 -16.81
C LYS A 108 -1.25 -0.52 -16.46
N LYS A 109 -1.34 -1.50 -17.38
CA LYS A 109 -2.12 -2.71 -17.14
C LYS A 109 -1.58 -3.50 -15.95
N LEU A 110 -0.26 -3.65 -15.86
CA LEU A 110 0.41 -4.32 -14.75
C LEU A 110 0.21 -3.55 -13.43
N TYR A 111 0.30 -2.23 -13.45
CA TYR A 111 0.07 -1.39 -12.28
C TYR A 111 -1.37 -1.52 -11.77
N LEU A 112 -2.36 -1.41 -12.66
CA LEU A 112 -3.77 -1.57 -12.30
C LEU A 112 -4.07 -3.00 -11.83
N PHE A 113 -3.42 -4.01 -12.41
CA PHE A 113 -3.54 -5.38 -11.94
C PHE A 113 -2.92 -5.56 -10.54
N GLY A 114 -1.78 -4.92 -10.27
CA GLY A 114 -1.21 -4.86 -8.92
C GLY A 114 -2.17 -4.22 -7.90
N LEU A 115 -2.83 -3.10 -8.26
CA LEU A 115 -3.86 -2.47 -7.42
C LEU A 115 -5.07 -3.37 -7.21
N PHE A 116 -5.50 -4.11 -8.24
CA PHE A 116 -6.60 -5.06 -8.12
C PHE A 116 -6.25 -6.20 -7.16
N LEU A 117 -5.06 -6.78 -7.26
CA LEU A 117 -4.60 -7.80 -6.31
C LEU A 117 -4.51 -7.25 -4.89
N PHE A 118 -4.06 -5.99 -4.74
CA PHE A 118 -4.01 -5.35 -3.44
C PHE A 118 -5.41 -5.16 -2.85
N LEU A 119 -6.39 -4.75 -3.66
CA LEU A 119 -7.79 -4.70 -3.24
C LEU A 119 -8.32 -6.07 -2.79
N CYS A 120 -8.00 -7.15 -3.51
CA CYS A 120 -8.37 -8.50 -3.11
C CYS A 120 -7.74 -8.88 -1.75
N CYS A 121 -6.48 -8.49 -1.53
CA CYS A 121 -5.82 -8.67 -0.25
C CYS A 121 -6.58 -7.94 0.87
N ASP A 122 -6.88 -6.66 0.69
CA ASP A 122 -7.58 -5.83 1.69
C ASP A 122 -8.97 -6.37 2.03
N LEU A 123 -9.71 -6.83 1.02
CA LEU A 123 -11.01 -7.48 1.21
C LEU A 123 -10.87 -8.79 2.00
N THR A 124 -9.80 -9.56 1.76
CA THR A 124 -9.52 -10.77 2.52
C THR A 124 -9.18 -10.45 3.97
N VAL A 125 -8.34 -9.43 4.22
CA VAL A 125 -8.02 -8.97 5.58
C VAL A 125 -9.27 -8.48 6.31
N ALA A 126 -10.12 -7.70 5.64
CA ALA A 126 -11.39 -7.25 6.21
C ALA A 126 -12.35 -8.40 6.51
N TRP A 127 -12.39 -9.42 5.64
CA TRP A 127 -13.17 -10.63 5.87
C TRP A 127 -12.65 -11.43 7.08
N ASP A 128 -11.33 -11.62 7.16
CA ASP A 128 -10.67 -12.35 8.23
C ASP A 128 -10.83 -11.69 9.60
N TYR A 129 -11.02 -10.36 9.64
CA TYR A 129 -11.32 -9.64 10.87
C TYR A 129 -12.64 -10.09 11.53
N PHE A 130 -13.60 -10.58 10.74
CA PHE A 130 -14.90 -11.05 11.23
C PHE A 130 -15.02 -12.59 11.29
N HIS A 131 -14.06 -13.31 10.74
CA HIS A 131 -14.10 -14.76 10.57
C HIS A 131 -12.78 -15.41 11.01
N THR A 132 -12.59 -16.67 10.63
CA THR A 132 -11.31 -17.38 10.88
C THR A 132 -10.23 -16.88 9.92
N PRO A 133 -9.09 -16.42 10.42
CA PRO A 133 -8.01 -15.90 9.59
C PRO A 133 -7.47 -16.94 8.59
N ASN A 134 -7.29 -16.50 7.34
CA ASN A 134 -6.62 -17.28 6.31
C ASN A 134 -5.38 -16.56 5.77
N PRO A 135 -4.25 -16.58 6.51
CA PRO A 135 -3.05 -15.84 6.12
C PRO A 135 -2.49 -16.26 4.76
N ARG A 136 -2.71 -17.51 4.31
CA ARG A 136 -2.24 -17.98 3.01
C ARG A 136 -2.93 -17.25 1.86
N LEU A 137 -4.23 -16.98 2.01
CA LEU A 137 -4.99 -16.27 0.99
C LEU A 137 -4.60 -14.79 0.93
N ILE A 138 -4.37 -14.16 2.07
CA ILE A 138 -3.84 -12.79 2.14
C ILE A 138 -2.52 -12.71 1.36
N TRP A 139 -1.57 -13.62 1.63
CA TRP A 139 -0.26 -13.61 0.97
C TRP A 139 -0.31 -13.94 -0.51
N LEU A 140 -1.24 -14.76 -0.95
CA LEU A 140 -1.46 -15.07 -2.36
C LEU A 140 -1.76 -13.80 -3.18
N PHE A 141 -2.47 -12.85 -2.61
CA PHE A 141 -2.79 -11.57 -3.26
C PHE A 141 -1.74 -10.50 -2.95
N TYR A 142 -1.25 -10.44 -1.72
CA TYR A 142 -0.37 -9.37 -1.26
C TYR A 142 1.01 -9.41 -1.90
N ALA A 143 1.68 -10.56 -1.88
CA ALA A 143 3.05 -10.67 -2.39
C ALA A 143 3.18 -10.26 -3.87
N PRO A 144 2.36 -10.78 -4.80
CA PRO A 144 2.44 -10.35 -6.20
C PRO A 144 1.98 -8.89 -6.39
N SER A 145 1.03 -8.39 -5.59
CA SER A 145 0.61 -6.99 -5.67
C SER A 145 1.76 -6.04 -5.35
N GLN A 146 2.49 -6.28 -4.25
CA GLN A 146 3.63 -5.45 -3.84
C GLN A 146 4.75 -5.48 -4.86
N PHE A 147 5.06 -6.64 -5.44
CA PHE A 147 6.03 -6.75 -6.51
C PHE A 147 5.61 -5.94 -7.74
N LEU A 148 4.38 -6.11 -8.22
CA LEU A 148 3.89 -5.38 -9.39
C LEU A 148 3.87 -3.87 -9.16
N LEU A 149 3.38 -3.41 -8.02
CA LEU A 149 3.37 -1.99 -7.68
C LEU A 149 4.78 -1.41 -7.61
N THR A 150 5.75 -2.18 -7.08
CA THR A 150 7.14 -1.75 -6.99
C THR A 150 7.77 -1.65 -8.37
N VAL A 151 7.69 -2.68 -9.23
CA VAL A 151 8.35 -2.69 -10.54
C VAL A 151 7.71 -1.74 -11.55
N THR A 152 6.43 -1.40 -11.34
CA THR A 152 5.70 -0.46 -12.21
C THR A 152 5.63 0.96 -11.63
N ALA A 153 6.32 1.23 -10.53
CA ALA A 153 6.28 2.52 -9.83
C ALA A 153 6.72 3.71 -10.70
N ARG A 154 7.58 3.48 -11.71
CA ARG A 154 7.98 4.49 -12.72
C ARG A 154 6.93 4.74 -13.80
N VAL A 155 5.70 4.32 -13.59
CA VAL A 155 4.62 4.62 -14.52
C VAL A 155 4.49 6.13 -14.66
N ILE A 156 4.82 6.65 -15.85
CA ILE A 156 4.89 8.09 -16.10
C ILE A 156 3.47 8.65 -16.19
N PRO A 157 3.09 9.58 -15.32
CA PRO A 157 1.79 10.27 -15.44
C PRO A 157 1.71 11.03 -16.77
N ILE A 158 0.50 11.14 -17.31
CA ILE A 158 0.23 12.04 -18.46
C ILE A 158 0.44 13.48 -17.96
N ARG A 159 1.33 14.23 -18.62
CA ARG A 159 1.55 15.67 -18.37
C ARG A 159 0.35 16.47 -18.85
#